data_cb42c90482118d5d4e25898fd510a6d1
#
_entry.id   cb42c90482118d5d4e25898fd510a6d1
#
_cell.length_a   1.000
_cell.length_b   1.000
_cell.length_c   1.000
_cell.angle_alpha   90.00
_cell.angle_beta   90.00
_cell.angle_gamma   90.00
#
_symmetry.space_group_name_H-M   'P 1'
#
loop_
_entity.id
_entity.type
_entity.pdbx_description
1 polymer ?
#
loop_
_entity_poly.entity_id
_entity_poly.type
_entity_poly.pdbx_seq_one_letter_code
_entity_poly.pdbx_strand_id
1 'polypeptide(L)'
;MNIKSLYLFLGMTNYIDAYLDDVRSKGRFAFTLDELKDSFVNNSDKAILQSLHRLKSKNKIVQVRKGFYTLLPPEYSYQGIIPTNLFIDDMMKAAEKDYYIGVTSAAAIYGASHQQTMETFVITKKPALRSIKNNKVKINFLVKNEWEDEDINRIKTDAGYIQVSSPELTALDLLYYMERIGIDRAVTILEELCEILKPAKLFKTAKRYNQLAAIQRLGFLLENELTYEVLAQSLYPLIENKKGTNIPLFPGRNKEGEINSKWRIIKNVTIKSDL
;
A
#
# COMPACT_ATOMS: atom_id res chain seq x y z
N MET A 1 27.88 -22.17 15.89
CA MET A 1 28.37 -22.92 14.70
C MET A 1 28.03 -22.06 13.50
N ASN A 2 29.04 -21.64 12.71
CA ASN A 2 28.84 -20.69 11.62
C ASN A 2 28.08 -21.40 10.48
N ILE A 3 27.07 -20.79 9.89
CA ILE A 3 26.26 -21.33 8.77
C ILE A 3 27.13 -21.90 7.65
N LYS A 4 28.32 -21.30 7.38
CA LYS A 4 29.34 -21.81 6.46
C LYS A 4 29.85 -23.24 6.79
N SER A 5 29.96 -23.60 8.07
CA SER A 5 30.42 -24.91 8.53
C SER A 5 29.36 -25.98 8.33
N LEU A 6 28.08 -25.62 8.45
CA LEU A 6 26.95 -26.53 8.25
C LEU A 6 26.80 -26.94 6.77
N TYR A 7 27.01 -26.00 5.84
CA TYR A 7 26.90 -26.25 4.39
C TYR A 7 27.99 -27.15 3.85
N LEU A 8 29.21 -27.05 4.38
CA LEU A 8 30.33 -27.92 4.05
C LEU A 8 30.14 -29.35 4.60
N PHE A 9 29.46 -29.47 5.74
CA PHE A 9 29.26 -30.75 6.41
C PHE A 9 28.18 -31.63 5.78
N LEU A 10 27.19 -31.01 5.12
CA LEU A 10 26.00 -31.70 4.57
C LEU A 10 26.17 -32.20 3.12
N GLY A 11 27.33 -32.00 2.48
CA GLY A 11 27.53 -32.44 1.08
C GLY A 11 26.50 -31.90 0.08
N MET A 12 25.89 -30.76 0.38
CA MET A 12 24.74 -30.26 -0.34
C MET A 12 25.12 -29.73 -1.72
N THR A 13 24.63 -30.38 -2.73
CA THR A 13 24.66 -29.94 -4.13
C THR A 13 23.90 -28.62 -4.38
N ASN A 14 23.27 -28.04 -3.36
CA ASN A 14 22.43 -26.89 -3.55
C ASN A 14 22.44 -25.88 -2.38
N TYR A 15 23.59 -25.24 -2.18
CA TYR A 15 23.83 -24.27 -1.11
C TYR A 15 22.79 -23.10 -1.09
N ILE A 16 22.18 -22.75 -2.24
CA ILE A 16 21.17 -21.69 -2.29
C ILE A 16 19.82 -22.19 -1.76
N ASP A 17 19.44 -23.46 -1.96
CA ASP A 17 18.22 -24.01 -1.35
C ASP A 17 18.28 -23.90 0.18
N ALA A 18 19.43 -24.23 0.78
CA ALA A 18 19.60 -24.09 2.22
C ALA A 18 19.57 -22.61 2.70
N TYR A 19 20.05 -21.67 1.87
CA TYR A 19 19.87 -20.24 2.16
C TYR A 19 18.39 -19.85 2.15
N LEU A 20 17.59 -20.34 1.19
CA LEU A 20 16.14 -20.07 1.16
C LEU A 20 15.45 -20.62 2.40
N ASP A 21 15.85 -21.82 2.86
CA ASP A 21 15.32 -22.42 4.08
C ASP A 21 15.70 -21.58 5.33
N ASP A 22 16.92 -21.03 5.38
CA ASP A 22 17.35 -20.12 6.44
C ASP A 22 16.54 -18.81 6.43
N VAL A 23 16.33 -18.20 5.27
CA VAL A 23 15.48 -17.01 5.12
C VAL A 23 14.07 -17.29 5.66
N ARG A 24 13.48 -18.43 5.26
CA ARG A 24 12.15 -18.85 5.71
C ARG A 24 12.10 -19.14 7.21
N SER A 25 13.13 -19.79 7.77
CA SER A 25 13.20 -20.09 9.20
C SER A 25 13.20 -18.85 10.09
N LYS A 26 13.65 -17.71 9.54
CA LYS A 26 13.62 -16.38 10.17
C LYS A 26 12.28 -15.65 9.98
N GLY A 27 11.27 -16.31 9.43
CA GLY A 27 9.96 -15.70 9.13
C GLY A 27 9.99 -14.73 7.96
N ARG A 28 11.05 -14.70 7.14
CA ARG A 28 11.17 -13.85 5.95
C ARG A 28 10.76 -14.62 4.70
N PHE A 29 10.19 -13.90 3.76
CA PHE A 29 9.76 -14.46 2.47
C PHE A 29 10.43 -13.76 1.28
N ALA A 30 11.39 -12.88 1.54
CA ALA A 30 12.08 -12.14 0.49
C ALA A 30 13.56 -11.95 0.82
N PHE A 31 14.35 -11.72 -0.22
CA PHE A 31 15.79 -11.43 -0.14
C PHE A 31 16.25 -10.59 -1.33
N THR A 32 17.38 -9.91 -1.17
CA THR A 32 18.04 -9.19 -2.25
C THR A 32 19.14 -10.02 -2.90
N LEU A 33 19.51 -9.65 -4.13
CA LEU A 33 20.68 -10.24 -4.78
C LEU A 33 21.96 -9.96 -4.00
N ASP A 34 22.04 -8.77 -3.39
CA ASP A 34 23.23 -8.36 -2.63
C ASP A 34 23.36 -9.17 -1.34
N GLU A 35 22.25 -9.34 -0.55
CA GLU A 35 22.24 -10.26 0.61
C GLU A 35 22.69 -11.68 0.23
N LEU A 36 22.26 -12.17 -0.94
CA LEU A 36 22.66 -13.49 -1.41
C LEU A 36 24.15 -13.54 -1.77
N LYS A 37 24.68 -12.51 -2.45
CA LYS A 37 26.11 -12.44 -2.78
C LYS A 37 26.98 -12.35 -1.54
N ASP A 38 26.57 -11.54 -0.57
CA ASP A 38 27.29 -11.39 0.70
C ASP A 38 27.33 -12.71 1.50
N SER A 39 26.30 -13.54 1.36
CA SER A 39 26.26 -14.87 1.97
C SER A 39 27.19 -15.89 1.28
N PHE A 40 27.55 -15.65 0.00
CA PHE A 40 28.31 -16.56 -0.85
C PHE A 40 29.50 -15.89 -1.54
N VAL A 41 30.32 -15.15 -0.81
CA VAL A 41 31.46 -14.38 -1.32
C VAL A 41 32.49 -15.20 -2.12
N ASN A 42 32.54 -16.52 -1.93
CA ASN A 42 33.46 -17.41 -2.64
C ASN A 42 32.88 -17.94 -3.98
N ASN A 43 31.62 -17.60 -4.29
CA ASN A 43 30.97 -18.01 -5.52
C ASN A 43 31.02 -16.89 -6.55
N SER A 44 31.23 -17.22 -7.83
CA SER A 44 31.19 -16.24 -8.89
C SER A 44 29.75 -15.71 -9.09
N ASP A 45 29.63 -14.43 -9.45
CA ASP A 45 28.35 -13.82 -9.82
C ASP A 45 27.57 -14.63 -10.85
N LYS A 46 28.29 -15.20 -11.84
CA LYS A 46 27.70 -16.04 -12.87
C LYS A 46 27.07 -17.31 -12.27
N ALA A 47 27.71 -17.97 -11.32
CA ALA A 47 27.18 -19.16 -10.65
C ALA A 47 25.95 -18.85 -9.81
N ILE A 48 25.95 -17.71 -9.09
CA ILE A 48 24.79 -17.23 -8.33
C ILE A 48 23.60 -16.95 -9.26
N LEU A 49 23.82 -16.21 -10.34
CA LEU A 49 22.76 -15.87 -11.31
C LEU A 49 22.19 -17.10 -12.03
N GLN A 50 23.02 -18.08 -12.37
CA GLN A 50 22.57 -19.36 -12.93
C GLN A 50 21.69 -20.14 -11.96
N SER A 51 22.08 -20.16 -10.68
CA SER A 51 21.29 -20.82 -9.64
C SER A 51 19.94 -20.12 -9.41
N LEU A 52 19.90 -18.79 -9.39
CA LEU A 52 18.64 -18.01 -9.34
C LEU A 52 17.76 -18.29 -10.57
N HIS A 53 18.35 -18.38 -11.76
CA HIS A 53 17.60 -18.76 -12.97
C HIS A 53 16.94 -20.13 -12.83
N ARG A 54 17.70 -21.13 -12.37
CA ARG A 54 17.19 -22.49 -12.11
C ARG A 54 16.08 -22.51 -11.07
N LEU A 55 16.21 -21.74 -9.98
CA LEU A 55 15.19 -21.65 -8.94
C LEU A 55 13.90 -20.98 -9.45
N LYS A 56 14.03 -19.95 -10.30
CA LYS A 56 12.88 -19.35 -10.99
C LYS A 56 12.19 -20.35 -11.93
N SER A 57 12.93 -21.08 -12.71
CA SER A 57 12.39 -22.11 -13.63
C SER A 57 11.68 -23.24 -12.88
N LYS A 58 12.11 -23.53 -11.63
CA LYS A 58 11.46 -24.51 -10.74
C LYS A 58 10.31 -23.90 -9.91
N ASN A 59 9.93 -22.63 -10.13
CA ASN A 59 8.94 -21.90 -9.36
C ASN A 59 9.20 -21.90 -7.85
N LYS A 60 10.47 -21.95 -7.41
CA LYS A 60 10.83 -21.82 -5.98
C LYS A 60 10.93 -20.38 -5.53
N ILE A 61 11.25 -19.48 -6.46
CA ILE A 61 11.35 -18.04 -6.22
C ILE A 61 10.70 -17.24 -7.35
N VAL A 62 10.32 -16.01 -7.04
CA VAL A 62 9.80 -15.04 -8.02
C VAL A 62 10.65 -13.77 -7.95
N GLN A 63 11.08 -13.26 -9.10
CA GLN A 63 11.72 -11.96 -9.17
C GLN A 63 10.62 -10.88 -9.26
N VAL A 64 10.44 -10.11 -8.20
CA VAL A 64 9.44 -9.02 -8.13
C VAL A 64 9.95 -7.79 -8.88
N ARG A 65 11.22 -7.44 -8.66
CA ARG A 65 11.94 -6.36 -9.37
C ARG A 65 13.41 -6.76 -9.54
N LYS A 66 14.17 -5.98 -10.31
CA LYS A 66 15.61 -6.22 -10.48
C LYS A 66 16.32 -6.29 -9.12
N GLY A 67 17.00 -7.40 -8.87
CA GLY A 67 17.76 -7.62 -7.63
C GLY A 67 16.93 -7.94 -6.39
N PHE A 68 15.59 -8.06 -6.48
CA PHE A 68 14.73 -8.42 -5.36
C PHE A 68 13.86 -9.64 -5.70
N TYR A 69 13.89 -10.63 -4.84
CA TYR A 69 13.26 -11.94 -5.03
C TYR A 69 12.37 -12.29 -3.84
N THR A 70 11.28 -13.00 -4.11
CA THR A 70 10.45 -13.63 -3.07
C THR A 70 10.54 -15.14 -3.18
N LEU A 71 10.49 -15.82 -2.05
CA LEU A 71 10.25 -17.24 -1.99
C LEU A 71 8.82 -17.53 -2.50
N LEU A 72 8.64 -18.69 -3.09
CA LEU A 72 7.32 -19.18 -3.49
C LEU A 72 7.05 -20.52 -2.78
N PRO A 73 6.55 -20.48 -1.53
CA PRO A 73 6.15 -21.67 -0.81
C PRO A 73 5.06 -22.46 -1.55
N PRO A 74 4.94 -23.78 -1.34
CA PRO A 74 3.95 -24.61 -2.03
C PRO A 74 2.51 -24.13 -1.93
N GLU A 75 2.14 -23.55 -0.80
CA GLU A 75 0.79 -22.98 -0.52
C GLU A 75 0.40 -21.86 -1.49
N TYR A 76 1.38 -21.14 -2.04
CA TYR A 76 1.18 -20.04 -3.01
C TYR A 76 1.51 -20.43 -4.46
N SER A 77 1.87 -21.70 -4.71
CA SER A 77 2.32 -22.15 -6.03
C SER A 77 1.26 -21.97 -7.13
N TYR A 78 -0.02 -22.16 -6.80
CA TYR A 78 -1.14 -21.93 -7.72
C TYR A 78 -1.24 -20.45 -8.16
N GLN A 79 -1.07 -19.52 -7.24
CA GLN A 79 -1.08 -18.07 -7.53
C GLN A 79 0.22 -17.62 -8.23
N GLY A 80 1.30 -18.38 -8.08
CA GLY A 80 2.61 -18.09 -8.64
C GLY A 80 3.31 -16.86 -8.05
N ILE A 81 2.79 -16.31 -6.94
CA ILE A 81 3.34 -15.21 -6.14
C ILE A 81 2.76 -15.26 -4.74
N ILE A 82 3.51 -14.79 -3.75
CA ILE A 82 3.00 -14.57 -2.39
C ILE A 82 2.27 -13.23 -2.28
N PRO A 83 1.36 -13.08 -1.32
CA PRO A 83 0.72 -11.79 -1.01
C PRO A 83 1.73 -10.68 -0.74
N THR A 84 1.44 -9.46 -1.23
CA THR A 84 2.36 -8.32 -1.13
C THR A 84 2.70 -7.96 0.32
N ASN A 85 1.78 -8.14 1.26
CA ASN A 85 1.99 -7.89 2.69
C ASN A 85 3.07 -8.79 3.34
N LEU A 86 3.48 -9.88 2.69
CA LEU A 86 4.55 -10.76 3.17
C LEU A 86 5.96 -10.34 2.72
N PHE A 87 6.08 -9.37 1.80
CA PHE A 87 7.39 -8.96 1.32
C PHE A 87 7.58 -7.45 1.14
N ILE A 88 6.50 -6.66 1.27
CA ILE A 88 6.57 -5.22 0.98
C ILE A 88 7.52 -4.49 1.93
N ASP A 89 7.53 -4.84 3.20
CA ASP A 89 8.41 -4.23 4.20
C ASP A 89 9.89 -4.49 3.89
N ASP A 90 10.26 -5.73 3.58
CA ASP A 90 11.61 -6.09 3.14
C ASP A 90 11.98 -5.35 1.84
N MET A 91 11.04 -5.23 0.91
CA MET A 91 11.29 -4.53 -0.35
C MET A 91 11.53 -3.03 -0.15
N MET A 92 10.78 -2.39 0.74
CA MET A 92 10.93 -0.96 1.01
C MET A 92 12.17 -0.66 1.84
N LYS A 93 12.54 -1.54 2.78
CA LYS A 93 13.83 -1.49 3.49
C LYS A 93 15.01 -1.62 2.53
N ALA A 94 14.96 -2.59 1.61
CA ALA A 94 15.99 -2.75 0.58
C ALA A 94 16.07 -1.58 -0.41
N ALA A 95 15.01 -0.80 -0.53
CA ALA A 95 14.98 0.43 -1.33
C ALA A 95 15.34 1.68 -0.52
N GLU A 96 15.61 1.55 0.78
CA GLU A 96 15.85 2.64 1.73
C GLU A 96 14.76 3.71 1.69
N LYS A 97 13.49 3.26 1.69
CA LYS A 97 12.32 4.12 1.56
C LYS A 97 11.36 3.98 2.72
N ASP A 98 11.00 5.11 3.31
CA ASP A 98 9.81 5.19 4.15
C ASP A 98 8.58 4.92 3.30
N TYR A 99 7.63 4.20 3.88
CA TYR A 99 6.40 3.85 3.18
C TYR A 99 5.24 3.60 4.13
N TYR A 100 4.05 3.57 3.55
CA TYR A 100 2.89 2.89 4.13
C TYR A 100 1.99 2.32 3.02
N ILE A 101 1.26 1.26 3.33
CA ILE A 101 0.18 0.76 2.49
C ILE A 101 -1.01 1.70 2.71
N GLY A 102 -1.58 2.23 1.63
CA GLY A 102 -2.64 3.23 1.69
C GLY A 102 -3.78 2.97 0.70
N VAL A 103 -4.68 3.93 0.60
CA VAL A 103 -5.79 3.94 -0.35
C VAL A 103 -6.64 2.67 -0.23
N THR A 104 -7.01 2.04 -1.34
CA THR A 104 -7.86 0.83 -1.37
C THR A 104 -7.20 -0.37 -0.70
N SER A 105 -5.87 -0.43 -0.68
CA SER A 105 -5.14 -1.54 -0.06
C SER A 105 -5.16 -1.47 1.47
N ALA A 106 -5.10 -0.28 2.04
CA ALA A 106 -5.28 -0.10 3.48
C ALA A 106 -6.74 -0.35 3.88
N ALA A 107 -7.69 0.14 3.10
CA ALA A 107 -9.11 -0.12 3.33
C ALA A 107 -9.42 -1.62 3.37
N ALA A 108 -8.86 -2.41 2.44
CA ALA A 108 -9.01 -3.87 2.42
C ALA A 108 -8.44 -4.54 3.68
N ILE A 109 -7.33 -4.03 4.23
CA ILE A 109 -6.77 -4.53 5.51
C ILE A 109 -7.72 -4.27 6.68
N TYR A 110 -8.49 -3.19 6.63
CA TYR A 110 -9.52 -2.87 7.64
C TYR A 110 -10.88 -3.53 7.37
N GLY A 111 -10.98 -4.36 6.33
CA GLY A 111 -12.22 -5.02 5.95
C GLY A 111 -13.19 -4.14 5.13
N ALA A 112 -12.80 -2.90 4.82
CA ALA A 112 -13.61 -1.96 4.05
C ALA A 112 -13.34 -2.09 2.54
N SER A 113 -13.44 -3.30 1.99
CA SER A 113 -13.40 -3.57 0.55
C SER A 113 -13.78 -5.01 0.27
N HIS A 114 -14.97 -5.23 -0.27
CA HIS A 114 -15.44 -6.57 -0.65
C HIS A 114 -14.70 -7.18 -1.84
N GLN A 115 -14.02 -6.37 -2.64
CA GLN A 115 -13.24 -6.85 -3.78
C GLN A 115 -11.76 -6.96 -3.39
N GLN A 116 -11.20 -8.17 -3.43
CA GLN A 116 -9.76 -8.37 -3.39
C GLN A 116 -9.12 -7.61 -4.54
N THR A 117 -8.41 -6.55 -4.21
CA THR A 117 -7.70 -5.76 -5.21
C THR A 117 -6.49 -6.54 -5.71
N MET A 118 -6.44 -6.83 -7.01
CA MET A 118 -5.27 -7.42 -7.68
C MET A 118 -4.06 -6.48 -7.67
N GLU A 119 -4.17 -5.33 -7.02
CA GLU A 119 -3.13 -4.30 -6.97
C GLU A 119 -2.96 -3.76 -5.56
N THR A 120 -1.71 -3.46 -5.22
CA THR A 120 -1.33 -2.86 -3.94
C THR A 120 -0.93 -1.41 -4.15
N PHE A 121 -1.49 -0.49 -3.36
CA PHE A 121 -1.10 0.91 -3.31
C PHE A 121 -0.15 1.15 -2.14
N VAL A 122 1.03 1.63 -2.47
CA VAL A 122 2.09 1.96 -1.52
C VAL A 122 2.43 3.44 -1.67
N ILE A 123 2.33 4.16 -0.57
CA ILE A 123 2.71 5.57 -0.52
C ILE A 123 4.17 5.66 -0.02
N THR A 124 4.97 6.49 -0.68
CA THR A 124 6.39 6.68 -0.35
C THR A 124 6.81 8.12 -0.55
N LYS A 125 7.91 8.54 0.09
CA LYS A 125 8.51 9.86 -0.12
C LYS A 125 9.25 9.94 -1.45
N LYS A 126 9.47 11.16 -1.93
CA LYS A 126 10.32 11.39 -3.13
C LYS A 126 11.75 10.87 -2.92
N PRO A 127 12.43 10.44 -4.00
CA PRO A 127 11.94 10.30 -5.37
C PRO A 127 10.99 9.13 -5.54
N ALA A 128 10.05 9.24 -6.48
CA ALA A 128 9.05 8.23 -6.79
C ALA A 128 9.71 6.91 -7.21
N LEU A 129 9.19 5.79 -6.69
CA LEU A 129 9.53 4.47 -7.21
C LEU A 129 8.67 4.18 -8.45
N ARG A 130 9.25 3.45 -9.41
CA ARG A 130 8.49 2.95 -10.55
C ARG A 130 7.53 1.86 -10.11
N SER A 131 6.28 1.96 -10.53
CA SER A 131 5.28 0.92 -10.29
C SER A 131 5.75 -0.41 -10.87
N ILE A 132 5.46 -1.48 -10.14
CA ILE A 132 5.74 -2.85 -10.55
C ILE A 132 4.46 -3.40 -11.16
N LYS A 133 4.53 -3.79 -12.43
CA LYS A 133 3.41 -4.42 -13.13
C LYS A 133 3.95 -5.58 -13.96
N ASN A 134 3.60 -6.76 -13.56
CA ASN A 134 3.86 -7.99 -14.30
C ASN A 134 2.63 -8.91 -14.17
N ASN A 135 2.69 -10.08 -14.79
CA ASN A 135 1.55 -11.04 -14.80
C ASN A 135 1.17 -11.56 -13.40
N LYS A 136 1.99 -11.31 -12.38
CA LYS A 136 1.83 -11.89 -11.03
C LYS A 136 1.58 -10.83 -9.96
N VAL A 137 2.12 -9.62 -10.14
CA VAL A 137 2.11 -8.55 -9.13
C VAL A 137 1.83 -7.20 -9.78
N LYS A 138 0.97 -6.42 -9.15
CA LYS A 138 0.77 -5.01 -9.48
C LYS A 138 0.91 -4.17 -8.21
N ILE A 139 2.00 -3.42 -8.11
CA ILE A 139 2.25 -2.48 -7.01
C ILE A 139 2.33 -1.09 -7.59
N ASN A 140 1.43 -0.22 -7.17
CA ASN A 140 1.40 1.19 -7.54
C ASN A 140 2.08 2.01 -6.44
N PHE A 141 3.17 2.69 -6.78
CA PHE A 141 3.80 3.64 -5.88
C PHE A 141 3.22 5.03 -6.11
N LEU A 142 2.63 5.58 -5.06
CA LEU A 142 2.16 6.96 -5.02
C LEU A 142 3.11 7.79 -4.16
N VAL A 143 3.18 9.09 -4.43
CA VAL A 143 4.11 9.97 -3.72
C VAL A 143 3.35 10.91 -2.81
N LYS A 144 3.80 10.99 -1.56
CA LYS A 144 3.43 12.01 -0.61
C LYS A 144 4.70 12.54 0.05
N ASN A 145 4.81 13.85 0.19
CA ASN A 145 6.04 14.45 0.69
C ASN A 145 6.24 14.18 2.19
N GLU A 146 5.15 14.26 2.97
CA GLU A 146 5.18 14.17 4.42
C GLU A 146 3.95 13.45 4.95
N TRP A 147 4.10 12.79 6.07
CA TRP A 147 3.04 12.24 6.92
C TRP A 147 3.57 12.11 8.34
N GLU A 148 2.67 12.00 9.30
CA GLU A 148 3.00 11.83 10.71
C GLU A 148 2.88 10.35 11.12
N ASP A 149 3.78 9.91 11.96
CA ASP A 149 3.84 8.51 12.42
C ASP A 149 2.58 8.11 13.21
N GLU A 150 1.92 9.06 13.87
CA GLU A 150 0.65 8.82 14.60
C GLU A 150 -0.50 8.41 13.67
N ASP A 151 -0.39 8.71 12.38
CA ASP A 151 -1.38 8.32 11.37
C ASP A 151 -1.04 7.00 10.68
N ILE A 152 0.05 6.33 11.12
CA ILE A 152 0.52 5.05 10.58
C ILE A 152 0.38 3.95 11.63
N ASN A 153 -0.35 2.89 11.27
CA ASN A 153 -0.51 1.70 12.10
C ASN A 153 0.50 0.62 11.69
N ARG A 154 1.10 -0.05 12.67
CA ARG A 154 1.91 -1.24 12.45
C ARG A 154 1.01 -2.47 12.54
N ILE A 155 0.82 -3.15 11.43
CA ILE A 155 -0.03 -4.35 11.33
C ILE A 155 0.87 -5.58 11.26
N LYS A 156 0.58 -6.57 12.13
CA LYS A 156 1.32 -7.85 12.16
C LYS A 156 0.89 -8.73 10.98
N THR A 157 1.87 -9.34 10.33
CA THR A 157 1.71 -10.37 9.29
C THR A 157 2.56 -11.58 9.63
N ASP A 158 2.49 -12.63 8.85
CA ASP A 158 3.34 -13.82 9.02
C ASP A 158 4.83 -13.52 8.71
N ALA A 159 5.11 -12.42 8.01
CA ALA A 159 6.46 -11.95 7.71
C ALA A 159 6.96 -10.81 8.63
N GLY A 160 6.28 -10.56 9.75
CA GLY A 160 6.61 -9.46 10.65
C GLY A 160 5.57 -8.33 10.60
N TYR A 161 6.01 -7.08 10.56
CA TYR A 161 5.11 -5.92 10.59
C TYR A 161 5.19 -5.13 9.29
N ILE A 162 4.04 -4.62 8.85
CA ILE A 162 3.91 -3.68 7.75
C ILE A 162 3.37 -2.34 8.25
N GLN A 163 3.68 -1.26 7.54
CA GLN A 163 3.17 0.08 7.81
C GLN A 163 1.90 0.30 6.97
N VAL A 164 0.83 0.72 7.62
CA VAL A 164 -0.49 0.92 6.99
C VAL A 164 -1.08 2.24 7.46
N SER A 165 -1.65 3.04 6.57
CA SER A 165 -2.38 4.26 6.98
C SER A 165 -3.47 3.93 7.98
N SER A 166 -3.68 4.79 8.99
CA SER A 166 -4.85 4.68 9.87
C SER A 166 -6.15 4.76 9.07
N PRO A 167 -7.30 4.31 9.58
CA PRO A 167 -8.57 4.45 8.88
C PRO A 167 -8.85 5.89 8.46
N GLU A 168 -8.54 6.86 9.32
CA GLU A 168 -8.74 8.28 9.08
C GLU A 168 -7.82 8.82 7.97
N LEU A 169 -6.54 8.42 7.97
CA LEU A 169 -5.62 8.76 6.88
C LEU A 169 -6.04 8.08 5.58
N THR A 170 -6.51 6.82 5.65
CA THR A 170 -7.01 6.09 4.49
C THR A 170 -8.19 6.81 3.83
N ALA A 171 -9.15 7.31 4.62
CA ALA A 171 -10.29 8.09 4.10
C ALA A 171 -9.83 9.34 3.35
N LEU A 172 -8.85 10.07 3.87
CA LEU A 172 -8.29 11.25 3.21
C LEU A 172 -7.50 10.90 1.94
N ASP A 173 -6.71 9.83 1.97
CA ASP A 173 -5.94 9.36 0.83
C ASP A 173 -6.85 8.84 -0.30
N LEU A 174 -7.99 8.21 0.00
CA LEU A 174 -9.00 7.84 -1.00
C LEU A 174 -9.46 9.06 -1.81
N LEU A 175 -9.69 10.19 -1.15
CA LEU A 175 -10.15 11.42 -1.81
C LEU A 175 -9.01 12.19 -2.50
N TYR A 176 -7.80 12.11 -1.96
CA TYR A 176 -6.63 12.75 -2.56
C TYR A 176 -6.19 12.04 -3.85
N TYR A 177 -6.23 10.71 -3.87
CA TYR A 177 -5.84 9.89 -5.01
C TYR A 177 -7.03 9.35 -5.82
N MET A 178 -8.23 9.91 -5.65
CA MET A 178 -9.46 9.37 -6.27
C MET A 178 -9.41 9.29 -7.79
N GLU A 179 -8.64 10.15 -8.47
CA GLU A 179 -8.45 10.05 -9.93
C GLU A 179 -7.78 8.74 -10.38
N ARG A 180 -7.04 8.08 -9.47
CA ARG A 180 -6.38 6.80 -9.73
C ARG A 180 -7.30 5.60 -9.54
N ILE A 181 -8.34 5.74 -8.73
CA ILE A 181 -9.21 4.63 -8.32
C ILE A 181 -10.65 4.75 -8.83
N GLY A 182 -11.06 5.94 -9.25
CA GLY A 182 -12.44 6.28 -9.59
C GLY A 182 -13.26 6.72 -8.39
N ILE A 183 -14.22 7.61 -8.63
CA ILE A 183 -15.04 8.19 -7.55
C ILE A 183 -16.01 7.16 -6.95
N ASP A 184 -16.71 6.39 -7.79
CA ASP A 184 -17.70 5.42 -7.32
C ASP A 184 -17.05 4.42 -6.35
N ARG A 185 -15.92 3.85 -6.74
CA ARG A 185 -15.16 2.94 -5.88
C ARG A 185 -14.63 3.60 -4.61
N ALA A 186 -14.19 4.88 -4.70
CA ALA A 186 -13.73 5.61 -3.51
C ALA A 186 -14.86 5.82 -2.51
N VAL A 187 -16.09 6.12 -2.98
CA VAL A 187 -17.25 6.32 -2.13
C VAL A 187 -17.74 5.03 -1.51
N THR A 188 -17.85 3.94 -2.28
CA THR A 188 -18.21 2.62 -1.72
C THR A 188 -17.27 2.19 -0.59
N ILE A 189 -15.95 2.32 -0.80
CA ILE A 189 -14.97 1.99 0.23
C ILE A 189 -15.05 2.95 1.42
N LEU A 190 -15.28 4.24 1.17
CA LEU A 190 -15.43 5.23 2.23
C LEU A 190 -16.62 4.94 3.12
N GLU A 191 -17.75 4.51 2.55
CA GLU A 191 -18.96 4.13 3.30
C GLU A 191 -18.67 3.04 4.32
N GLU A 192 -18.05 1.94 3.89
CA GLU A 192 -17.65 0.85 4.79
C GLU A 192 -16.61 1.32 5.85
N LEU A 193 -15.69 2.19 5.45
CA LEU A 193 -14.68 2.74 6.36
C LEU A 193 -15.30 3.62 7.46
N CYS A 194 -16.42 4.31 7.15
CA CYS A 194 -17.10 5.21 8.08
C CYS A 194 -17.54 4.51 9.38
N GLU A 195 -17.80 3.22 9.35
CA GLU A 195 -18.18 2.44 10.54
C GLU A 195 -17.10 2.42 11.62
N ILE A 196 -15.83 2.56 11.23
CA ILE A 196 -14.69 2.52 12.15
C ILE A 196 -14.01 3.86 12.37
N LEU A 197 -14.37 4.90 11.60
CA LEU A 197 -13.83 6.25 11.76
C LEU A 197 -14.27 6.87 13.08
N LYS A 198 -13.34 7.60 13.71
CA LYS A 198 -13.60 8.33 14.96
C LYS A 198 -13.50 9.84 14.72
N PRO A 199 -14.55 10.64 15.01
CA PRO A 199 -14.59 12.07 14.70
C PRO A 199 -13.37 12.85 15.21
N ALA A 200 -12.98 12.61 16.49
CA ALA A 200 -11.84 13.29 17.09
C ALA A 200 -10.49 12.93 16.45
N LYS A 201 -10.32 11.68 16.00
CA LYS A 201 -9.14 11.25 15.27
C LYS A 201 -9.16 11.82 13.86
N LEU A 202 -10.31 11.75 13.18
CA LEU A 202 -10.48 12.28 11.83
C LEU A 202 -10.12 13.77 11.76
N PHE A 203 -10.59 14.57 12.73
CA PHE A 203 -10.21 15.97 12.84
C PHE A 203 -8.69 16.16 12.97
N LYS A 204 -8.04 15.42 13.89
CA LYS A 204 -6.60 15.53 14.12
C LYS A 204 -5.80 15.14 12.89
N THR A 205 -6.13 14.00 12.27
CA THR A 205 -5.48 13.53 11.05
C THR A 205 -5.69 14.51 9.90
N ALA A 206 -6.92 15.00 9.67
CA ALA A 206 -7.22 15.97 8.62
C ALA A 206 -6.47 17.30 8.82
N LYS A 207 -6.32 17.76 10.07
CA LYS A 207 -5.54 18.96 10.40
C LYS A 207 -4.06 18.80 10.01
N ARG A 208 -3.45 17.64 10.31
CA ARG A 208 -2.07 17.33 9.93
C ARG A 208 -1.92 17.11 8.42
N TYR A 209 -2.90 16.45 7.82
CA TYR A 209 -2.95 16.17 6.39
C TYR A 209 -2.88 17.44 5.53
N ASN A 210 -3.54 18.50 5.99
CA ASN A 210 -3.50 19.86 5.45
C ASN A 210 -3.73 19.98 3.92
N GLN A 211 -4.51 19.07 3.33
CA GLN A 211 -4.93 19.12 1.93
C GLN A 211 -6.40 19.53 1.85
N LEU A 212 -6.65 20.84 1.74
CA LEU A 212 -7.98 21.42 1.82
C LEU A 212 -8.98 20.74 0.85
N ALA A 213 -8.57 20.49 -0.38
CA ALA A 213 -9.41 19.84 -1.39
C ALA A 213 -9.88 18.42 -0.98
N ALA A 214 -9.02 17.63 -0.35
CA ALA A 214 -9.40 16.31 0.14
C ALA A 214 -10.38 16.42 1.31
N ILE A 215 -10.15 17.38 2.22
CA ILE A 215 -11.03 17.65 3.38
C ILE A 215 -12.41 18.13 2.91
N GLN A 216 -12.48 19.04 1.95
CA GLN A 216 -13.75 19.52 1.38
C GLN A 216 -14.57 18.39 0.75
N ARG A 217 -13.91 17.54 -0.08
CA ARG A 217 -14.55 16.38 -0.71
C ARG A 217 -15.03 15.38 0.32
N LEU A 218 -14.18 15.05 1.30
CA LEU A 218 -14.53 14.11 2.36
C LEU A 218 -15.73 14.61 3.16
N GLY A 219 -15.71 15.87 3.62
CA GLY A 219 -16.82 16.45 4.36
C GLY A 219 -18.12 16.49 3.56
N PHE A 220 -18.05 16.87 2.27
CA PHE A 220 -19.22 16.85 1.38
C PHE A 220 -19.80 15.43 1.23
N LEU A 221 -18.96 14.43 0.96
CA LEU A 221 -19.42 13.05 0.79
C LEU A 221 -20.04 12.50 2.07
N LEU A 222 -19.39 12.72 3.21
CA LEU A 222 -19.90 12.29 4.51
C LEU A 222 -21.27 12.88 4.85
N GLU A 223 -21.50 14.15 4.53
CA GLU A 223 -22.74 14.83 4.90
C GLU A 223 -23.86 14.63 3.88
N ASN A 224 -23.55 14.69 2.57
CA ASN A 224 -24.59 14.80 1.54
C ASN A 224 -24.83 13.48 0.78
N GLU A 225 -23.87 12.56 0.78
CA GLU A 225 -24.01 11.30 0.03
C GLU A 225 -24.11 10.09 0.97
N LEU A 226 -23.41 10.12 2.11
CA LEU A 226 -23.27 8.96 3.02
C LEU A 226 -24.01 9.13 4.36
N THR A 227 -24.54 10.30 4.67
CA THR A 227 -25.32 10.63 5.88
C THR A 227 -24.58 10.41 7.22
N TYR A 228 -23.23 10.55 7.23
CA TYR A 228 -22.40 10.51 8.44
C TYR A 228 -22.14 11.94 8.98
N GLU A 229 -23.17 12.62 9.40
CA GLU A 229 -23.14 14.03 9.81
C GLU A 229 -22.11 14.33 10.91
N VAL A 230 -21.98 13.45 11.91
CA VAL A 230 -21.04 13.66 13.04
C VAL A 230 -19.59 13.66 12.56
N LEU A 231 -19.24 12.79 11.61
CA LEU A 231 -17.92 12.77 10.99
C LEU A 231 -17.69 14.03 10.15
N ALA A 232 -18.69 14.44 9.35
CA ALA A 232 -18.61 15.64 8.53
C ALA A 232 -18.44 16.90 9.42
N GLN A 233 -19.23 17.05 10.46
CA GLN A 233 -19.14 18.19 11.39
C GLN A 233 -17.76 18.28 12.05
N SER A 234 -17.09 17.17 12.32
CA SER A 234 -15.73 17.18 12.87
C SER A 234 -14.71 17.84 11.92
N LEU A 235 -14.93 17.79 10.62
CA LEU A 235 -14.05 18.37 9.60
C LEU A 235 -14.34 19.86 9.32
N TYR A 236 -15.57 20.32 9.55
CA TYR A 236 -16.01 21.66 9.15
C TYR A 236 -15.15 22.81 9.70
N PRO A 237 -14.68 22.80 10.97
CA PRO A 237 -13.80 23.85 11.49
C PRO A 237 -12.49 24.03 10.71
N LEU A 238 -12.05 23.01 9.97
CA LEU A 238 -10.83 23.08 9.17
C LEU A 238 -10.99 23.87 7.87
N ILE A 239 -12.22 24.12 7.44
CA ILE A 239 -12.52 24.82 6.18
C ILE A 239 -13.33 26.11 6.38
N GLU A 240 -14.10 26.24 7.46
CA GLU A 240 -15.04 27.33 7.71
C GLU A 240 -14.42 28.72 7.48
N ASN A 241 -13.31 28.99 8.14
CA ASN A 241 -12.64 30.29 8.11
C ASN A 241 -11.53 30.40 7.04
N LYS A 242 -11.35 29.36 6.21
CA LYS A 242 -10.35 29.42 5.13
C LYS A 242 -10.96 30.06 3.89
N LYS A 243 -10.25 31.03 3.32
CA LYS A 243 -10.56 31.53 1.98
C LYS A 243 -10.29 30.38 0.98
N GLY A 244 -11.26 30.02 0.17
CA GLY A 244 -11.12 28.96 -0.82
C GLY A 244 -12.11 29.12 -1.96
N THR A 245 -11.77 28.57 -3.12
CA THR A 245 -12.64 28.51 -4.30
C THR A 245 -13.48 27.24 -4.26
N ASN A 246 -14.58 27.26 -5.00
CA ASN A 246 -15.34 26.05 -5.28
C ASN A 246 -14.48 25.10 -6.12
N ILE A 247 -14.42 23.83 -5.72
CA ILE A 247 -13.66 22.79 -6.42
C ILE A 247 -14.60 21.68 -6.91
N PRO A 248 -14.31 21.05 -8.05
CA PRO A 248 -15.12 19.92 -8.51
C PRO A 248 -15.00 18.73 -7.55
N LEU A 249 -16.09 18.02 -7.36
CA LEU A 249 -16.11 16.77 -6.59
C LEU A 249 -15.15 15.77 -7.21
N PHE A 250 -15.21 15.58 -8.53
CA PHE A 250 -14.25 14.76 -9.26
C PHE A 250 -13.40 15.62 -10.22
N PRO A 251 -12.08 15.74 -9.96
CA PRO A 251 -11.21 16.65 -10.72
C PRO A 251 -11.08 16.31 -12.21
N GLY A 252 -11.20 15.02 -12.57
CA GLY A 252 -11.02 14.52 -13.94
C GLY A 252 -12.14 14.84 -14.91
N ARG A 253 -13.15 15.66 -14.52
CA ARG A 253 -14.29 16.06 -15.37
C ARG A 253 -14.45 17.58 -15.42
N ASN A 254 -15.42 18.05 -16.26
CA ASN A 254 -15.79 19.46 -16.32
C ASN A 254 -16.19 20.01 -14.94
N LYS A 255 -16.20 21.33 -14.81
CA LYS A 255 -16.52 22.03 -13.55
C LYS A 255 -17.96 22.52 -13.51
N GLU A 256 -18.86 21.85 -14.23
CA GLU A 256 -20.28 22.21 -14.27
C GLU A 256 -21.06 21.32 -13.31
N GLY A 257 -21.94 21.88 -12.53
CA GLY A 257 -22.79 21.18 -11.57
C GLY A 257 -23.32 22.07 -10.47
N GLU A 258 -24.15 21.50 -9.62
CA GLU A 258 -24.71 22.21 -8.46
C GLU A 258 -23.61 22.53 -7.45
N ILE A 259 -23.67 23.73 -6.86
CA ILE A 259 -22.67 24.20 -5.89
C ILE A 259 -23.19 24.00 -4.48
N ASN A 260 -22.48 23.18 -3.70
CA ASN A 260 -22.62 23.12 -2.26
C ASN A 260 -21.74 24.20 -1.63
N SER A 261 -22.34 25.26 -1.13
CA SER A 261 -21.63 26.42 -0.56
C SER A 261 -20.92 26.11 0.75
N LYS A 262 -21.45 25.20 1.58
CA LYS A 262 -20.85 24.81 2.86
C LYS A 262 -19.48 24.18 2.67
N TRP A 263 -19.40 23.17 1.81
CA TRP A 263 -18.15 22.44 1.52
C TRP A 263 -17.37 23.03 0.34
N ARG A 264 -17.96 24.01 -0.37
CA ARG A 264 -17.43 24.62 -1.61
C ARG A 264 -17.10 23.56 -2.66
N ILE A 265 -18.05 22.67 -2.87
CA ILE A 265 -17.97 21.58 -3.84
C ILE A 265 -18.93 21.85 -5.00
N ILE A 266 -18.44 21.67 -6.22
CA ILE A 266 -19.24 21.59 -7.43
C ILE A 266 -19.54 20.11 -7.67
N LYS A 267 -20.81 19.69 -7.55
CA LYS A 267 -21.25 18.31 -7.79
C LYS A 267 -21.30 18.05 -9.31
N ASN A 268 -20.14 17.80 -9.90
CA ASN A 268 -19.94 17.61 -11.33
C ASN A 268 -20.04 16.14 -11.78
N VAL A 269 -20.42 15.24 -10.89
CA VAL A 269 -20.64 13.82 -11.16
C VAL A 269 -21.81 13.30 -10.34
N THR A 270 -22.52 12.32 -10.89
CA THR A 270 -23.44 11.47 -10.14
C THR A 270 -22.69 10.25 -9.67
N ILE A 271 -22.75 9.95 -8.39
CA ILE A 271 -22.14 8.79 -7.78
C ILE A 271 -23.08 7.60 -8.02
N LYS A 272 -22.56 6.54 -8.59
CA LYS A 272 -23.26 5.26 -8.69
C LYS A 272 -22.76 4.38 -7.55
N SER A 273 -23.53 4.35 -6.47
CA SER A 273 -23.32 3.37 -5.42
C SER A 273 -23.73 2.00 -5.97
N ASP A 274 -22.86 1.00 -5.85
CA ASP A 274 -23.17 -0.39 -6.16
C ASP A 274 -24.00 -1.06 -5.03
N LEU A 275 -24.87 -0.26 -4.36
CA LEU A 275 -25.79 -0.73 -3.33
C LEU A 275 -27.04 -1.34 -3.96
#